data_77d208efb00dcd320b9dbf5f96bca77c
#
_entry.id   77d208efb00dcd320b9dbf5f96bca77c
#
_cell.length_a   1.000
_cell.length_b   1.000
_cell.length_c   1.000
_cell.angle_alpha   90.00
_cell.angle_beta   90.00
_cell.angle_gamma   90.00
#
_symmetry.space_group_name_H-M   'P 1'
#
loop_
_entity.id
_entity.type
_entity.pdbx_description
1 polymer ?
#
loop_
_entity_poly.entity_id
_entity_poly.type
_entity_poly.pdbx_seq_one_letter_code
_entity_poly.pdbx_strand_id
1 'polypeptide(L)'
;MPELIINGPEGRRIEARYHHEAKSDSPIALVLHPHPQFGGTMNNQVVYALYHTFAARGFSVLRFNFRGVGRSQGIWDGGPGELADAASALDWLQIVKPDAKCCWIAGVSFGTWIAMQLLMRRPEIDGFICVAPPSNLYDFSFLAPCPSSGLMINGDNDRVVPSSCVADLSAKLKTQRGIKIDHEVVSGANHFFENKIDDLTNVVGSYLDMRIAKDADEREQRRAREKEREAARERERQRENEEVVAPVADTDDD
;
A
#
# COMPACT_ATOMS: atom_id res chain seq x y z
N MET A 1 0.13 19.81 12.71
CA MET A 1 -0.04 19.68 11.24
C MET A 1 -1.28 20.47 10.86
N PRO A 2 -1.26 21.23 9.74
CA PRO A 2 -2.43 21.97 9.29
C PRO A 2 -3.57 21.00 8.97
N GLU A 3 -4.77 21.52 9.16
CA GLU A 3 -6.01 20.86 8.80
C GLU A 3 -6.13 20.84 7.27
N LEU A 4 -6.47 19.69 6.68
CA LEU A 4 -6.62 19.51 5.25
C LEU A 4 -8.05 19.07 4.97
N ILE A 5 -8.68 19.72 4.00
CA ILE A 5 -9.93 19.27 3.40
C ILE A 5 -9.65 18.90 1.95
N ILE A 6 -9.97 17.67 1.60
CA ILE A 6 -9.89 17.18 0.22
C ILE A 6 -11.28 17.02 -0.38
N ASN A 7 -11.37 17.11 -1.71
CA ASN A 7 -12.61 16.87 -2.40
C ASN A 7 -12.84 15.37 -2.56
N GLY A 8 -13.91 14.88 -1.97
CA GLY A 8 -14.40 13.51 -2.12
C GLY A 8 -15.42 13.38 -3.25
N PRO A 9 -16.09 12.22 -3.32
CA PRO A 9 -17.10 11.94 -4.33
C PRO A 9 -18.20 13.01 -4.32
N GLU A 10 -18.68 13.39 -5.50
CA GLU A 10 -19.75 14.38 -5.69
C GLU A 10 -19.45 15.75 -5.04
N GLY A 11 -18.16 16.09 -4.89
CA GLY A 11 -17.74 17.37 -4.31
C GLY A 11 -17.87 17.43 -2.78
N ARG A 12 -18.11 16.31 -2.08
CA ARG A 12 -18.15 16.27 -0.62
C ARG A 12 -16.78 16.59 -0.04
N ARG A 13 -16.78 17.31 1.07
CA ARG A 13 -15.55 17.60 1.80
C ARG A 13 -15.15 16.42 2.68
N ILE A 14 -13.88 16.00 2.58
CA ILE A 14 -13.28 14.95 3.41
C ILE A 14 -12.19 15.57 4.27
N GLU A 15 -12.31 15.44 5.57
CA GLU A 15 -11.30 15.88 6.53
C GLU A 15 -10.12 14.92 6.53
N ALA A 16 -8.92 15.47 6.41
CA ALA A 16 -7.69 14.68 6.32
C ALA A 16 -6.52 15.32 7.09
N ARG A 17 -5.45 14.53 7.24
CA ARG A 17 -4.12 14.97 7.72
C ARG A 17 -3.07 14.37 6.80
N TYR A 18 -2.18 15.21 6.34
CA TYR A 18 -1.13 14.87 5.40
C TYR A 18 0.25 15.15 5.98
N HIS A 19 1.13 14.17 5.91
CA HIS A 19 2.57 14.32 6.09
C HIS A 19 3.22 14.42 4.74
N HIS A 20 3.86 15.55 4.48
CA HIS A 20 4.59 15.80 3.24
C HIS A 20 6.07 15.46 3.44
N GLU A 21 6.56 14.48 2.71
CA GLU A 21 7.99 14.23 2.56
C GLU A 21 8.54 15.10 1.42
N ALA A 22 9.64 15.81 1.66
CA ALA A 22 10.17 16.80 0.72
C ALA A 22 10.68 16.19 -0.59
N LYS A 23 11.16 14.95 -0.55
CA LYS A 23 11.68 14.25 -1.72
C LYS A 23 10.57 13.98 -2.73
N SER A 24 10.74 14.38 -4.01
CA SER A 24 9.70 14.28 -5.05
C SER A 24 9.24 12.84 -5.29
N ASP A 25 10.18 11.89 -5.33
CA ASP A 25 9.93 10.45 -5.54
C ASP A 25 9.66 9.67 -4.24
N SER A 26 9.35 10.38 -3.12
CA SER A 26 9.02 9.71 -1.87
C SER A 26 7.85 8.75 -2.06
N PRO A 27 7.88 7.55 -1.43
CA PRO A 27 6.74 6.66 -1.46
C PRO A 27 5.52 7.30 -0.80
N ILE A 28 4.33 6.84 -1.16
CA ILE A 28 3.08 7.32 -0.60
C ILE A 28 2.37 6.21 0.19
N ALA A 29 1.65 6.60 1.24
CA ALA A 29 0.82 5.69 2.01
C ALA A 29 -0.53 6.32 2.38
N LEU A 30 -1.61 5.56 2.20
CA LEU A 30 -2.95 5.91 2.63
C LEU A 30 -3.35 5.06 3.83
N VAL A 31 -3.82 5.69 4.93
CA VAL A 31 -4.20 4.99 6.17
C VAL A 31 -5.68 5.18 6.47
N LEU A 32 -6.42 4.08 6.60
CA LEU A 32 -7.85 4.01 6.80
C LEU A 32 -8.20 3.62 8.23
N HIS A 33 -9.16 4.34 8.81
CA HIS A 33 -9.54 4.18 10.21
C HIS A 33 -10.58 3.07 10.44
N PRO A 34 -10.77 2.62 11.71
CA PRO A 34 -11.78 1.64 12.09
C PRO A 34 -13.20 2.11 11.79
N HIS A 35 -14.18 1.26 12.12
CA HIS A 35 -15.60 1.44 11.80
C HIS A 35 -16.16 2.80 12.28
N PRO A 36 -16.70 3.62 11.35
CA PRO A 36 -17.21 4.96 11.64
C PRO A 36 -18.25 5.02 12.78
N GLN A 37 -19.20 4.10 12.75
CA GLN A 37 -20.31 4.09 13.73
C GLN A 37 -19.92 3.55 15.12
N PHE A 38 -18.70 2.98 15.25
CA PHE A 38 -18.17 2.50 16.54
C PHE A 38 -17.01 3.36 17.05
N GLY A 39 -17.05 4.66 16.78
CA GLY A 39 -16.05 5.63 17.27
C GLY A 39 -14.75 5.65 16.47
N GLY A 40 -14.71 5.00 15.31
CA GLY A 40 -13.56 5.05 14.41
C GLY A 40 -13.35 6.44 13.84
N THR A 41 -12.13 6.95 13.96
CA THR A 41 -11.68 8.22 13.37
C THR A 41 -10.24 8.12 12.91
N MET A 42 -9.80 9.03 12.05
CA MET A 42 -8.38 9.14 11.66
C MET A 42 -7.43 9.41 12.85
N ASN A 43 -7.96 9.81 14.01
CA ASN A 43 -7.18 10.05 15.23
C ASN A 43 -7.14 8.82 16.17
N ASN A 44 -7.71 7.69 15.76
CA ASN A 44 -7.54 6.43 16.47
C ASN A 44 -6.05 6.14 16.69
N GLN A 45 -5.68 5.64 17.88
CA GLN A 45 -4.27 5.46 18.26
C GLN A 45 -3.49 4.54 17.30
N VAL A 46 -4.13 3.49 16.77
CA VAL A 46 -3.50 2.57 15.80
C VAL A 46 -3.28 3.26 14.46
N VAL A 47 -4.28 4.03 13.97
CA VAL A 47 -4.16 4.84 12.75
C VAL A 47 -3.04 5.86 12.88
N TYR A 48 -2.96 6.52 14.03
CA TYR A 48 -1.91 7.50 14.33
C TYR A 48 -0.52 6.84 14.36
N ALA A 49 -0.42 5.68 14.98
CA ALA A 49 0.82 4.90 15.02
C ALA A 49 1.29 4.48 13.62
N LEU A 50 0.39 3.91 12.79
CA LEU A 50 0.69 3.56 11.40
C LEU A 50 1.17 4.77 10.59
N TYR A 51 0.44 5.89 10.70
CA TYR A 51 0.79 7.13 10.02
C TYR A 51 2.21 7.59 10.35
N HIS A 52 2.60 7.58 11.63
CA HIS A 52 3.95 7.98 12.04
C HIS A 52 5.01 6.94 11.68
N THR A 53 4.68 5.65 11.68
CA THR A 53 5.59 4.56 11.29
C THR A 53 5.98 4.67 9.81
N PHE A 54 5.02 4.99 8.94
CA PHE A 54 5.30 5.28 7.53
C PHE A 54 6.10 6.58 7.36
N ALA A 55 5.67 7.68 8.03
CA ALA A 55 6.34 8.98 7.93
C ALA A 55 7.81 8.91 8.36
N ALA A 56 8.13 8.18 9.44
CA ALA A 56 9.49 7.97 9.91
C ALA A 56 10.39 7.21 8.90
N ARG A 57 9.80 6.59 7.87
CA ARG A 57 10.48 5.86 6.78
C ARG A 57 10.49 6.62 5.45
N GLY A 58 10.22 7.91 5.51
CA GLY A 58 10.28 8.80 4.34
C GLY A 58 9.09 8.65 3.39
N PHE A 59 7.93 8.20 3.89
CA PHE A 59 6.69 8.23 3.12
C PHE A 59 5.99 9.58 3.25
N SER A 60 5.37 10.03 2.16
CA SER A 60 4.28 10.99 2.23
C SER A 60 3.01 10.25 2.59
N VAL A 61 2.36 10.63 3.70
CA VAL A 61 1.28 9.82 4.29
C VAL A 61 0.01 10.63 4.42
N LEU A 62 -1.11 10.06 3.98
CA LEU A 62 -2.44 10.61 4.17
C LEU A 62 -3.26 9.71 5.10
N ARG A 63 -3.91 10.30 6.10
CA ARG A 63 -5.00 9.72 6.87
C ARG A 63 -6.21 10.64 6.82
N PHE A 64 -7.41 10.11 6.79
CA PHE A 64 -8.62 10.89 6.61
C PHE A 64 -9.79 10.30 7.41
N ASN A 65 -10.82 11.09 7.60
CA ASN A 65 -12.09 10.65 8.17
C ASN A 65 -13.05 10.23 7.06
N PHE A 66 -13.57 9.01 7.12
CA PHE A 66 -14.69 8.59 6.27
C PHE A 66 -15.89 9.51 6.42
N ARG A 67 -16.80 9.47 5.46
CA ARG A 67 -18.07 10.21 5.47
C ARG A 67 -18.79 10.09 6.79
N GLY A 68 -19.38 11.19 7.27
CA GLY A 68 -20.10 11.26 8.53
C GLY A 68 -19.23 11.25 9.79
N VAL A 69 -17.89 11.25 9.65
CA VAL A 69 -16.96 11.28 10.79
C VAL A 69 -16.25 12.63 10.84
N GLY A 70 -16.17 13.23 12.02
CA GLY A 70 -15.51 14.51 12.25
C GLY A 70 -16.11 15.60 11.37
N ARG A 71 -15.29 16.21 10.52
CA ARG A 71 -15.71 17.26 9.58
C ARG A 71 -15.96 16.75 8.16
N SER A 72 -15.84 15.44 7.93
CA SER A 72 -16.18 14.84 6.65
C SER A 72 -17.69 14.84 6.44
N GLN A 73 -18.12 15.32 5.28
CA GLN A 73 -19.51 15.38 4.88
C GLN A 73 -20.07 14.01 4.50
N GLY A 74 -21.40 13.91 4.48
CA GLY A 74 -22.10 12.67 4.15
C GLY A 74 -22.52 11.89 5.38
N ILE A 75 -23.01 10.69 5.15
CA ILE A 75 -23.47 9.73 6.17
C ILE A 75 -22.89 8.36 5.87
N TRP A 76 -22.80 7.50 6.85
CA TRP A 76 -22.43 6.10 6.71
C TRP A 76 -23.23 5.41 5.59
N ASP A 77 -22.56 4.67 4.71
CA ASP A 77 -23.16 4.05 3.51
C ASP A 77 -22.89 2.53 3.43
N GLY A 78 -22.44 1.92 4.51
CA GLY A 78 -22.26 0.48 4.60
C GLY A 78 -21.10 -0.09 3.80
N GLY A 79 -20.17 0.74 3.33
CA GLY A 79 -18.96 0.34 2.60
C GLY A 79 -18.77 0.97 1.23
N PRO A 80 -19.75 0.98 0.31
CA PRO A 80 -19.56 1.55 -1.03
C PRO A 80 -19.15 3.01 -1.02
N GLY A 81 -19.79 3.80 -0.16
CA GLY A 81 -19.46 5.21 0.00
C GLY A 81 -18.09 5.42 0.62
N GLU A 82 -17.75 4.66 1.65
CA GLU A 82 -16.43 4.70 2.31
C GLU A 82 -15.32 4.28 1.35
N LEU A 83 -15.59 3.34 0.44
CA LEU A 83 -14.67 2.95 -0.62
C LEU A 83 -14.46 4.09 -1.62
N ALA A 84 -15.51 4.80 -1.99
CA ALA A 84 -15.40 5.96 -2.87
C ALA A 84 -14.62 7.12 -2.21
N ASP A 85 -14.81 7.33 -0.89
CA ASP A 85 -14.01 8.30 -0.12
C ASP A 85 -12.52 7.92 -0.12
N ALA A 86 -12.21 6.63 0.09
CA ALA A 86 -10.83 6.13 0.07
C ALA A 86 -10.19 6.26 -1.32
N ALA A 87 -10.95 6.02 -2.40
CA ALA A 87 -10.48 6.22 -3.76
C ALA A 87 -10.14 7.68 -4.02
N SER A 88 -11.02 8.63 -3.64
CA SER A 88 -10.74 10.06 -3.78
C SER A 88 -9.55 10.53 -2.95
N ALA A 89 -9.37 9.96 -1.75
CA ALA A 89 -8.20 10.25 -0.91
C ALA A 89 -6.90 9.76 -1.57
N LEU A 90 -6.92 8.59 -2.20
CA LEU A 90 -5.78 8.06 -2.94
C LEU A 90 -5.49 8.91 -4.19
N ASP A 91 -6.51 9.27 -4.97
CA ASP A 91 -6.38 10.15 -6.13
C ASP A 91 -5.72 11.49 -5.76
N TRP A 92 -6.20 12.11 -4.67
CA TRP A 92 -5.59 13.33 -4.17
C TRP A 92 -4.11 13.14 -3.83
N LEU A 93 -3.75 12.05 -3.14
CA LEU A 93 -2.39 11.75 -2.74
C LEU A 93 -1.47 11.56 -3.96
N GLN A 94 -1.95 10.90 -5.00
CA GLN A 94 -1.23 10.71 -6.27
C GLN A 94 -1.06 12.02 -7.05
N ILE A 95 -2.06 12.90 -7.04
CA ILE A 95 -1.95 14.24 -7.66
C ILE A 95 -0.87 15.08 -6.96
N VAL A 96 -0.79 15.01 -5.63
CA VAL A 96 0.20 15.76 -4.84
C VAL A 96 1.61 15.16 -4.96
N LYS A 97 1.72 13.85 -5.22
CA LYS A 97 2.97 13.10 -5.35
C LYS A 97 2.99 12.25 -6.63
N PRO A 98 3.01 12.90 -7.81
CA PRO A 98 2.90 12.18 -9.08
C PRO A 98 4.11 11.28 -9.38
N ASP A 99 5.28 11.61 -8.82
CA ASP A 99 6.53 10.86 -9.02
C ASP A 99 6.78 9.80 -7.93
N ALA A 100 5.78 9.49 -7.10
CA ALA A 100 5.92 8.55 -6.02
C ALA A 100 6.40 7.18 -6.52
N LYS A 101 7.50 6.69 -5.94
CA LYS A 101 8.13 5.43 -6.39
C LYS A 101 7.35 4.17 -6.03
N CYS A 102 6.48 4.22 -5.03
CA CYS A 102 5.55 3.15 -4.70
C CYS A 102 4.38 3.68 -3.86
N CYS A 103 3.27 2.96 -3.90
CA CYS A 103 2.02 3.27 -3.22
C CYS A 103 1.66 2.15 -2.24
N TRP A 104 1.37 2.52 -1.00
CA TRP A 104 0.96 1.60 0.06
C TRP A 104 -0.39 1.97 0.62
N ILE A 105 -1.12 0.95 1.07
CA ILE A 105 -2.38 1.14 1.79
C ILE A 105 -2.32 0.43 3.14
N ALA A 106 -2.82 1.09 4.18
CA ALA A 106 -2.96 0.49 5.50
C ALA A 106 -4.38 0.70 6.02
N GLY A 107 -4.90 -0.27 6.73
CA GLY A 107 -6.21 -0.18 7.34
C GLY A 107 -6.24 -0.78 8.74
N VAL A 108 -7.21 -0.34 9.55
CA VAL A 108 -7.47 -0.85 10.89
C VAL A 108 -8.90 -1.34 10.96
N SER A 109 -9.12 -2.59 11.36
CA SER A 109 -10.44 -3.20 11.51
C SER A 109 -11.29 -3.01 10.23
N PHE A 110 -12.47 -2.39 10.28
CA PHE A 110 -13.28 -2.04 9.11
C PHE A 110 -12.45 -1.38 7.98
N GLY A 111 -11.53 -0.48 8.34
CA GLY A 111 -10.65 0.17 7.36
C GLY A 111 -9.82 -0.83 6.54
N THR A 112 -9.54 -2.04 7.06
CA THR A 112 -8.86 -3.09 6.28
C THR A 112 -9.75 -3.63 5.17
N TRP A 113 -11.04 -3.81 5.45
CA TRP A 113 -12.00 -4.29 4.45
C TRP A 113 -12.15 -3.30 3.29
N ILE A 114 -12.20 -2.01 3.59
CA ILE A 114 -12.20 -0.95 2.56
C ILE A 114 -10.85 -0.92 1.82
N ALA A 115 -9.73 -0.98 2.55
CA ALA A 115 -8.39 -0.97 1.96
C ALA A 115 -8.19 -2.12 0.97
N MET A 116 -8.64 -3.32 1.33
CA MET A 116 -8.52 -4.49 0.45
C MET A 116 -9.44 -4.41 -0.78
N GLN A 117 -10.62 -3.83 -0.65
CA GLN A 117 -11.48 -3.57 -1.81
C GLN A 117 -10.86 -2.53 -2.76
N LEU A 118 -10.20 -1.50 -2.20
CA LEU A 118 -9.48 -0.51 -2.99
C LEU A 118 -8.28 -1.15 -3.70
N LEU A 119 -7.49 -1.97 -3.00
CA LEU A 119 -6.37 -2.73 -3.55
C LEU A 119 -6.77 -3.52 -4.81
N MET A 120 -7.93 -4.16 -4.79
CA MET A 120 -8.44 -4.94 -5.93
C MET A 120 -8.81 -4.09 -7.16
N ARG A 121 -8.96 -2.79 -7.00
CA ARG A 121 -9.37 -1.83 -8.05
C ARG A 121 -8.25 -0.89 -8.49
N ARG A 122 -7.15 -0.88 -7.76
CA ARG A 122 -6.05 0.08 -7.92
C ARG A 122 -4.73 -0.68 -8.05
N PRO A 123 -4.36 -1.07 -9.29
CA PRO A 123 -3.17 -1.89 -9.55
C PRO A 123 -1.85 -1.20 -9.21
N GLU A 124 -1.87 0.11 -9.02
CA GLU A 124 -0.73 0.90 -8.57
C GLU A 124 -0.39 0.73 -7.08
N ILE A 125 -1.23 0.04 -6.30
CA ILE A 125 -0.94 -0.25 -4.89
C ILE A 125 0.04 -1.42 -4.80
N ASP A 126 1.27 -1.14 -4.38
CA ASP A 126 2.38 -2.09 -4.34
C ASP A 126 2.39 -2.98 -3.09
N GLY A 127 1.74 -2.53 -2.01
CA GLY A 127 1.74 -3.26 -0.76
C GLY A 127 0.66 -2.80 0.22
N PHE A 128 0.38 -3.65 1.21
CA PHE A 128 -0.64 -3.36 2.20
C PHE A 128 -0.25 -3.77 3.63
N ILE A 129 -0.89 -3.11 4.61
CA ILE A 129 -0.86 -3.48 6.03
C ILE A 129 -2.29 -3.53 6.55
N CYS A 130 -2.72 -4.69 7.04
CA CYS A 130 -4.02 -4.92 7.63
C CYS A 130 -3.87 -5.19 9.14
N VAL A 131 -4.38 -4.28 9.96
CA VAL A 131 -4.40 -4.43 11.42
C VAL A 131 -5.80 -4.84 11.86
N ALA A 132 -5.89 -6.01 12.51
CA ALA A 132 -7.13 -6.63 12.97
C ALA A 132 -8.22 -6.73 11.87
N PRO A 133 -7.93 -7.36 10.70
CA PRO A 133 -8.91 -7.48 9.61
C PRO A 133 -10.12 -8.32 10.05
N PRO A 134 -11.35 -7.77 10.01
CA PRO A 134 -12.53 -8.38 10.58
C PRO A 134 -13.16 -9.43 9.63
N SER A 135 -12.42 -10.48 9.33
CA SER A 135 -12.85 -11.55 8.42
C SER A 135 -13.97 -12.46 8.96
N ASN A 136 -14.33 -12.30 10.25
CA ASN A 136 -15.51 -12.89 10.86
C ASN A 136 -16.78 -12.04 10.67
N LEU A 137 -16.64 -10.77 10.31
CA LEU A 137 -17.75 -9.80 10.18
C LEU A 137 -18.00 -9.38 8.74
N TYR A 138 -16.96 -9.39 7.90
CA TYR A 138 -16.99 -8.97 6.50
C TYR A 138 -16.42 -10.05 5.58
N ASP A 139 -16.95 -10.11 4.38
CA ASP A 139 -16.44 -11.02 3.35
C ASP A 139 -15.16 -10.49 2.72
N PHE A 140 -14.11 -11.31 2.73
CA PHE A 140 -12.81 -11.07 2.07
C PHE A 140 -12.56 -12.03 0.90
N SER A 141 -13.57 -12.78 0.45
CA SER A 141 -13.44 -13.76 -0.64
C SER A 141 -13.00 -13.13 -1.97
N PHE A 142 -13.28 -11.85 -2.17
CA PHE A 142 -12.84 -11.09 -3.34
C PHE A 142 -11.32 -11.00 -3.50
N LEU A 143 -10.52 -11.33 -2.47
CA LEU A 143 -9.04 -11.34 -2.52
C LEU A 143 -8.45 -12.60 -3.19
N ALA A 144 -9.18 -13.25 -4.04
CA ALA A 144 -8.69 -14.41 -4.78
C ALA A 144 -8.84 -14.18 -6.30
N PRO A 145 -7.77 -13.71 -6.99
CA PRO A 145 -6.39 -13.52 -6.53
C PRO A 145 -6.13 -12.16 -5.88
N CYS A 146 -5.31 -12.13 -4.83
CA CYS A 146 -4.81 -10.89 -4.25
C CYS A 146 -3.66 -10.33 -5.11
N PRO A 147 -3.69 -9.05 -5.49
CA PRO A 147 -2.73 -8.52 -6.45
C PRO A 147 -1.36 -8.17 -5.87
N SER A 148 -1.25 -7.99 -4.54
CA SER A 148 -0.03 -7.48 -3.91
C SER A 148 0.33 -8.23 -2.64
N SER A 149 1.63 -8.23 -2.32
CA SER A 149 2.15 -8.75 -1.05
C SER A 149 1.81 -7.80 0.10
N GLY A 150 1.66 -8.33 1.31
CA GLY A 150 1.34 -7.48 2.45
C GLY A 150 1.50 -8.17 3.80
N LEU A 151 1.20 -7.40 4.84
CA LEU A 151 1.26 -7.83 6.24
C LEU A 151 -0.14 -7.80 6.87
N MET A 152 -0.51 -8.88 7.53
CA MET A 152 -1.67 -8.98 8.40
C MET A 152 -1.22 -9.06 9.85
N ILE A 153 -1.84 -8.27 10.73
CA ILE A 153 -1.48 -8.21 12.15
C ILE A 153 -2.76 -8.31 12.98
N ASN A 154 -2.73 -9.09 14.03
CA ASN A 154 -3.79 -9.13 15.03
C ASN A 154 -3.23 -9.35 16.43
N GLY A 155 -4.06 -9.11 17.44
CA GLY A 155 -3.76 -9.48 18.82
C GLY A 155 -4.32 -10.87 19.16
N ASP A 156 -3.67 -11.60 20.04
CA ASP A 156 -4.15 -12.90 20.53
C ASP A 156 -5.25 -12.76 21.61
N ASN A 157 -5.41 -11.56 22.18
CA ASN A 157 -6.47 -11.23 23.15
C ASN A 157 -7.58 -10.36 22.52
N ASP A 158 -7.72 -10.39 21.19
CA ASP A 158 -8.78 -9.69 20.47
C ASP A 158 -10.12 -10.44 20.61
N ARG A 159 -11.11 -9.78 21.25
CA ARG A 159 -12.45 -10.32 21.45
C ARG A 159 -13.45 -9.91 20.37
N VAL A 160 -13.08 -9.01 19.49
CA VAL A 160 -13.89 -8.55 18.35
C VAL A 160 -13.61 -9.40 17.12
N VAL A 161 -12.33 -9.61 16.84
CA VAL A 161 -11.84 -10.44 15.72
C VAL A 161 -10.99 -11.56 16.29
N PRO A 162 -11.51 -12.78 16.40
CA PRO A 162 -10.73 -13.92 16.85
C PRO A 162 -9.47 -14.14 16.01
N SER A 163 -8.33 -14.38 16.67
CA SER A 163 -7.05 -14.56 15.99
C SER A 163 -7.08 -15.68 14.94
N SER A 164 -7.87 -16.74 15.18
CA SER A 164 -8.09 -17.82 14.21
C SER A 164 -8.67 -17.33 12.87
N CYS A 165 -9.59 -16.36 12.91
CA CYS A 165 -10.20 -15.84 11.67
C CYS A 165 -9.17 -15.11 10.80
N VAL A 166 -8.25 -14.36 11.41
CA VAL A 166 -7.14 -13.70 10.69
C VAL A 166 -6.14 -14.72 10.17
N ALA A 167 -5.84 -15.75 10.97
CA ALA A 167 -4.96 -16.85 10.57
C ALA A 167 -5.52 -17.60 9.36
N ASP A 168 -6.82 -17.92 9.35
CA ASP A 168 -7.50 -18.58 8.24
C ASP A 168 -7.50 -17.73 6.96
N LEU A 169 -7.76 -16.42 7.08
CA LEU A 169 -7.67 -15.49 5.96
C LEU A 169 -6.25 -15.44 5.40
N SER A 170 -5.26 -15.28 6.27
CA SER A 170 -3.85 -15.26 5.88
C SER A 170 -3.43 -16.58 5.21
N ALA A 171 -3.82 -17.73 5.76
CA ALA A 171 -3.53 -19.04 5.19
C ALA A 171 -4.09 -19.19 3.78
N LYS A 172 -5.33 -18.77 3.54
CA LYS A 172 -5.95 -18.76 2.20
C LYS A 172 -5.16 -17.92 1.20
N LEU A 173 -4.74 -16.71 1.61
CA LEU A 173 -3.98 -15.82 0.73
C LEU A 173 -2.56 -16.34 0.45
N LYS A 174 -1.92 -16.98 1.40
CA LYS A 174 -0.56 -17.59 1.25
C LYS A 174 -0.51 -18.69 0.20
N THR A 175 -1.64 -19.31 -0.18
CA THR A 175 -1.66 -20.32 -1.24
C THR A 175 -1.46 -19.74 -2.63
N GLN A 176 -1.53 -18.44 -2.80
CA GLN A 176 -1.45 -17.77 -4.08
C GLN A 176 0.02 -17.60 -4.52
N ARG A 177 0.26 -17.76 -5.83
CA ARG A 177 1.59 -17.60 -6.42
C ARG A 177 1.88 -16.13 -6.72
N GLY A 178 3.15 -15.75 -6.61
CA GLY A 178 3.63 -14.41 -6.98
C GLY A 178 3.50 -13.34 -5.90
N ILE A 179 2.83 -13.63 -4.79
CA ILE A 179 2.72 -12.74 -3.63
C ILE A 179 3.22 -13.40 -2.36
N LYS A 180 3.62 -12.58 -1.40
CA LYS A 180 3.99 -13.01 -0.05
C LYS A 180 3.09 -12.33 0.97
N ILE A 181 2.36 -13.10 1.76
CA ILE A 181 1.55 -12.61 2.87
C ILE A 181 2.24 -13.00 4.17
N ASP A 182 2.70 -11.99 4.90
CA ASP A 182 3.21 -12.17 6.25
C ASP A 182 2.05 -12.01 7.25
N HIS A 183 2.07 -12.79 8.33
CA HIS A 183 1.06 -12.73 9.39
C HIS A 183 1.75 -12.75 10.73
N GLU A 184 1.51 -11.70 11.51
CA GLU A 184 2.11 -11.49 12.82
C GLU A 184 1.02 -11.35 13.89
N VAL A 185 1.26 -11.98 15.03
CA VAL A 185 0.37 -11.95 16.19
C VAL A 185 1.06 -11.23 17.33
N VAL A 186 0.47 -10.12 17.79
CA VAL A 186 0.99 -9.35 18.92
C VAL A 186 0.42 -9.93 20.21
N SER A 187 1.31 -10.51 21.03
CA SER A 187 0.90 -11.17 22.27
C SER A 187 0.33 -10.20 23.30
N GLY A 188 -0.82 -10.60 23.89
CA GLY A 188 -1.57 -9.82 24.86
C GLY A 188 -2.32 -8.62 24.27
N ALA A 189 -2.25 -8.37 22.97
CA ALA A 189 -2.95 -7.26 22.36
C ALA A 189 -4.45 -7.54 22.21
N ASN A 190 -5.27 -6.56 22.56
CA ASN A 190 -6.71 -6.52 22.26
C ASN A 190 -6.96 -5.89 20.87
N HIS A 191 -8.23 -5.77 20.47
CA HIS A 191 -8.64 -5.19 19.20
C HIS A 191 -8.11 -3.77 18.94
N PHE A 192 -7.90 -3.01 20.00
CA PHE A 192 -7.46 -1.61 19.95
C PHE A 192 -5.96 -1.45 20.20
N PHE A 193 -5.22 -2.54 20.44
CA PHE A 193 -3.80 -2.54 20.80
C PHE A 193 -3.47 -1.65 22.00
N GLU A 194 -4.37 -1.58 22.97
CA GLU A 194 -4.16 -0.85 24.22
C GLU A 194 -2.92 -1.36 24.93
N ASN A 195 -2.00 -0.44 25.30
CA ASN A 195 -0.69 -0.74 25.89
C ASN A 195 0.22 -1.63 25.02
N LYS A 196 -0.08 -1.79 23.71
CA LYS A 196 0.64 -2.61 22.75
C LYS A 196 0.97 -1.87 21.45
N ILE A 197 0.89 -0.53 21.47
CA ILE A 197 1.18 0.30 20.31
C ILE A 197 2.66 0.20 19.91
N ASP A 198 3.57 0.14 20.88
CA ASP A 198 5.01 0.00 20.59
C ASP A 198 5.32 -1.36 19.95
N ASP A 199 4.70 -2.44 20.44
CA ASP A 199 4.85 -3.77 19.84
C ASP A 199 4.33 -3.76 18.39
N LEU A 200 3.16 -3.15 18.15
CA LEU A 200 2.60 -2.99 16.81
C LEU A 200 3.53 -2.19 15.88
N THR A 201 4.02 -1.04 16.33
CA THR A 201 4.90 -0.18 15.52
C THR A 201 6.23 -0.84 15.21
N ASN A 202 6.77 -1.64 16.13
CA ASN A 202 7.97 -2.44 15.89
C ASN A 202 7.76 -3.50 14.81
N VAL A 203 6.63 -4.23 14.85
CA VAL A 203 6.28 -5.23 13.83
C VAL A 203 6.11 -4.57 12.47
N VAL A 204 5.29 -3.52 12.39
CA VAL A 204 5.06 -2.77 11.14
C VAL A 204 6.36 -2.18 10.60
N GLY A 205 7.15 -1.59 11.51
CA GLY A 205 8.42 -0.98 11.16
C GLY A 205 9.40 -1.96 10.55
N SER A 206 9.62 -3.10 11.20
CA SER A 206 10.51 -4.16 10.72
C SER A 206 10.05 -4.70 9.36
N TYR A 207 8.75 -4.88 9.17
CA TYR A 207 8.20 -5.31 7.90
C TYR A 207 8.44 -4.29 6.77
N LEU A 208 8.18 -3.01 7.02
CA LEU A 208 8.43 -1.94 6.05
C LEU A 208 9.91 -1.84 5.68
N ASP A 209 10.81 -1.91 6.67
CA ASP A 209 12.26 -1.84 6.44
C ASP A 209 12.74 -2.99 5.54
N MET A 210 12.26 -4.22 5.81
CA MET A 210 12.54 -5.39 4.97
C MET A 210 12.02 -5.20 3.54
N ARG A 211 10.80 -4.69 3.36
CA ARG A 211 10.18 -4.51 2.05
C ARG A 211 10.84 -3.40 1.25
N ILE A 212 11.17 -2.27 1.89
CA ILE A 212 11.88 -1.14 1.25
C ILE A 212 13.25 -1.58 0.75
N ALA A 213 13.99 -2.35 1.54
CA ALA A 213 15.30 -2.89 1.14
C ALA A 213 15.17 -3.83 -0.07
N LYS A 214 14.21 -4.77 -0.02
CA LYS A 214 13.96 -5.70 -1.12
C LYS A 214 13.56 -4.97 -2.42
N ASP A 215 12.65 -4.01 -2.33
CA ASP A 215 12.20 -3.24 -3.49
C ASP A 215 13.33 -2.39 -4.09
N ALA A 216 14.30 -1.93 -3.27
CA ALA A 216 15.48 -1.23 -3.74
C ALA A 216 16.40 -2.16 -4.54
N ASP A 217 16.69 -3.36 -4.02
CA ASP A 217 17.52 -4.37 -4.68
C ASP A 217 16.91 -4.81 -6.02
N GLU A 218 15.60 -5.07 -6.05
CA GLU A 218 14.89 -5.47 -7.28
C GLU A 218 14.95 -4.38 -8.36
N ARG A 219 14.83 -3.11 -7.95
CA ARG A 219 14.96 -1.97 -8.88
C ARG A 219 16.37 -1.82 -9.41
N GLU A 220 17.38 -2.00 -8.57
CA GLU A 220 18.78 -1.95 -8.98
C GLU A 220 19.09 -3.06 -9.99
N GLN A 221 18.68 -4.29 -9.71
CA GLN A 221 18.83 -5.41 -10.60
C GLN A 221 18.11 -5.20 -11.94
N ARG A 222 16.91 -4.63 -11.93
CA ARG A 222 16.17 -4.31 -13.16
C ARG A 222 16.91 -3.27 -14.00
N ARG A 223 17.39 -2.20 -13.37
CA ARG A 223 18.19 -1.16 -14.06
C ARG A 223 19.48 -1.71 -14.65
N ALA A 224 20.16 -2.61 -13.93
CA ALA A 224 21.36 -3.28 -14.44
C ALA A 224 21.07 -4.11 -15.69
N ARG A 225 20.00 -4.91 -15.66
CA ARG A 225 19.55 -5.72 -16.81
C ARG A 225 19.10 -4.88 -18.00
N GLU A 226 18.46 -3.75 -17.77
CA GLU A 226 18.06 -2.81 -18.83
C GLU A 226 19.27 -2.21 -19.52
N LYS A 227 20.26 -1.73 -18.75
CA LYS A 227 21.54 -1.22 -19.30
C LYS A 227 22.30 -2.29 -20.10
N GLU A 228 22.34 -3.51 -19.61
CA GLU A 228 22.99 -4.62 -20.32
C GLU A 228 22.31 -4.93 -21.66
N ARG A 229 20.96 -4.92 -21.68
CA ARG A 229 20.17 -5.10 -22.90
C ARG A 229 20.38 -3.95 -23.91
N GLU A 230 20.44 -2.71 -23.44
CA GLU A 230 20.74 -1.55 -24.29
C GLU A 230 22.15 -1.67 -24.90
N ALA A 231 23.13 -1.96 -24.07
CA ALA A 231 24.52 -2.16 -24.57
C ALA A 231 24.64 -3.31 -25.56
N ALA A 232 23.90 -4.41 -25.36
CA ALA A 232 23.86 -5.52 -26.29
C ALA A 232 23.26 -5.11 -27.66
N ARG A 233 22.11 -4.38 -27.63
CA ARG A 233 21.48 -3.86 -28.86
C ARG A 233 22.37 -2.86 -29.61
N GLU A 234 23.12 -2.05 -28.89
CA GLU A 234 24.04 -1.08 -29.49
C GLU A 234 25.21 -1.78 -30.16
N ARG A 235 25.79 -2.82 -29.55
CA ARG A 235 26.83 -3.66 -30.16
C ARG A 235 26.33 -4.40 -31.40
N GLU A 236 25.11 -4.88 -31.39
CA GLU A 236 24.49 -5.55 -32.55
C GLU A 236 24.29 -4.56 -33.70
N ARG A 237 23.80 -3.37 -33.47
CA ARG A 237 23.68 -2.29 -34.47
C ARG A 237 25.03 -1.86 -35.03
N GLN A 238 26.08 -1.82 -34.20
CA GLN A 238 27.44 -1.49 -34.66
C GLN A 238 27.98 -2.57 -35.60
N ARG A 239 27.79 -3.85 -35.28
CA ARG A 239 28.17 -4.98 -36.13
C ARG A 239 27.41 -4.98 -37.46
N GLU A 240 26.11 -4.76 -37.46
CA GLU A 240 25.33 -4.66 -38.70
C GLU A 240 25.80 -3.51 -39.59
N ASN A 241 26.12 -2.35 -39.00
CA ASN A 241 26.67 -1.23 -39.76
C ASN A 241 28.07 -1.50 -40.31
N GLU A 242 28.94 -2.23 -39.61
CA GLU A 242 30.27 -2.62 -40.09
C GLU A 242 30.19 -3.65 -41.23
N GLU A 243 29.23 -4.57 -41.20
CA GLU A 243 29.00 -5.55 -42.29
C GLU A 243 28.46 -4.87 -43.56
N VAL A 244 27.65 -3.82 -43.44
CA VAL A 244 27.12 -3.08 -44.62
C VAL A 244 28.19 -2.23 -45.28
N VAL A 245 29.24 -1.84 -44.56
CA VAL A 245 30.32 -0.96 -45.06
C VAL A 245 31.53 -1.78 -45.62
N ALA A 246 31.54 -3.10 -45.49
CA ALA A 246 32.61 -3.92 -46.05
C ALA A 246 32.63 -3.80 -47.57
N PRO A 247 33.75 -3.38 -48.21
CA PRO A 247 33.84 -3.22 -49.65
C PRO A 247 33.67 -4.59 -50.32
N VAL A 248 32.83 -4.63 -51.34
CA VAL A 248 32.77 -5.76 -52.30
C VAL A 248 34.15 -5.87 -52.94
N ALA A 249 34.85 -6.95 -52.67
CA ALA A 249 36.09 -7.23 -53.31
C ALA A 249 35.83 -7.36 -54.83
N ASP A 250 36.34 -6.41 -55.61
CA ASP A 250 36.38 -6.51 -57.08
C ASP A 250 37.13 -7.80 -57.48
N THR A 251 36.39 -8.78 -57.91
CA THR A 251 36.96 -9.91 -58.63
C THR A 251 37.00 -9.49 -60.07
N ASP A 252 38.03 -8.73 -60.43
CA ASP A 252 38.50 -8.67 -61.79
C ASP A 252 39.28 -9.97 -62.07
N ASP A 253 38.64 -10.89 -62.78
CA ASP A 253 39.32 -12.00 -63.46
C ASP A 253 39.38 -11.72 -64.96
N ASP A 254 40.62 -11.68 -65.46
CA ASP A 254 41.04 -11.67 -66.88
C ASP A 254 40.56 -12.92 -67.66
#